data_9ae2576c0e8d0c3b801ec162922d450f
#
_entry.id   9ae2576c0e8d0c3b801ec162922d450f
#
_cell.length_a   1.000
_cell.length_b   1.000
_cell.length_c   1.000
_cell.angle_alpha   90.00
_cell.angle_beta   90.00
_cell.angle_gamma   90.00
#
_symmetry.space_group_name_H-M   'P 1'
#
loop_
_entity.id
_entity.type
_entity.pdbx_description
1 polymer ?
#
loop_
_entity_poly.entity_id
_entity_poly.type
_entity_poly.pdbx_seq_one_letter_code
_entity_poly.pdbx_strand_id
1 'polypeptide(L)'
;MELISKRKEKAIYRDGDNAVKVFSEKFPKSDILNEALNQSRVEETGLPIPALKSVSVINGEWAITMEYVEGKTLAQIMDEDPANFDKYLEEFVDLQIEVQEKKAPLLNKLKDKMSRKIASLGGQLDATTRYELHTRLESMPKHNKVCHGDFNPSNIIIDKEGKAHIIDWSHATQGNAAADAARTYLLFALHRDKSVADKYLDIFCKKTDTARQYVQQWLPIVAASQLVKRIPGEEDFLKSWIDVVDY
;
A
#
# COMPACT_ATOMS: atom_id res chain seq x y z
N MET A 1 -27.78 2.38 4.73
CA MET A 1 -26.30 2.22 4.75
C MET A 1 -25.87 1.95 6.18
N GLU A 2 -25.12 0.89 6.42
CA GLU A 2 -24.52 0.50 7.70
C GLU A 2 -23.06 0.92 7.74
N LEU A 3 -22.61 1.56 8.83
CA LEU A 3 -21.22 2.01 8.96
C LEU A 3 -20.29 0.81 9.23
N ILE A 4 -19.31 0.56 8.36
CA ILE A 4 -18.28 -0.47 8.53
C ILE A 4 -17.06 0.11 9.26
N SER A 5 -16.57 1.27 8.77
CA SER A 5 -15.33 1.89 9.27
C SER A 5 -15.38 3.40 9.09
N LYS A 6 -14.81 4.12 10.06
CA LYS A 6 -14.65 5.58 9.98
C LYS A 6 -13.25 6.00 10.37
N ARG A 7 -12.62 6.79 9.51
CA ARG A 7 -11.35 7.50 9.77
C ARG A 7 -11.61 9.01 9.64
N LYS A 8 -10.61 9.83 9.96
CA LYS A 8 -10.75 11.30 10.02
C LYS A 8 -11.47 11.91 8.81
N GLU A 9 -11.15 11.46 7.60
CA GLU A 9 -11.64 12.08 6.34
C GLU A 9 -12.32 11.08 5.40
N LYS A 10 -12.54 9.86 5.85
CA LYS A 10 -13.16 8.78 5.06
C LYS A 10 -14.07 7.94 5.94
N ALA A 11 -15.22 7.55 5.40
CA ALA A 11 -16.10 6.56 6.03
C ALA A 11 -16.48 5.50 5.00
N ILE A 12 -16.57 4.25 5.41
CA ILE A 12 -16.97 3.13 4.57
C ILE A 12 -18.29 2.59 5.13
N TYR A 13 -19.27 2.49 4.27
CA TYR A 13 -20.60 1.97 4.58
C TYR A 13 -20.90 0.73 3.75
N ARG A 14 -21.69 -0.19 4.30
CA ARG A 14 -22.36 -1.25 3.55
C ARG A 14 -23.73 -0.74 3.09
N ASP A 15 -24.06 -0.94 1.84
CA ASP A 15 -25.36 -0.67 1.24
C ASP A 15 -25.78 -1.85 0.35
N GLY A 16 -26.41 -2.85 0.97
CA GLY A 16 -26.67 -4.15 0.32
C GLY A 16 -25.38 -4.84 -0.09
N ASP A 17 -25.23 -5.10 -1.40
CA ASP A 17 -24.05 -5.71 -2.00
C ASP A 17 -22.98 -4.67 -2.44
N ASN A 18 -23.05 -3.47 -1.86
CA ASN A 18 -22.11 -2.41 -2.16
C ASN A 18 -21.33 -1.98 -0.92
N ALA A 19 -20.05 -1.72 -1.11
CA ALA A 19 -19.22 -0.91 -0.20
C ALA A 19 -19.17 0.52 -0.75
N VAL A 20 -19.59 1.49 0.07
CA VAL A 20 -19.63 2.90 -0.30
C VAL A 20 -18.60 3.66 0.53
N LYS A 21 -17.51 4.09 -0.10
CA LYS A 21 -16.45 4.87 0.52
C LYS A 21 -16.74 6.35 0.32
N VAL A 22 -17.13 7.04 1.38
CA VAL A 22 -17.50 8.46 1.40
C VAL A 22 -16.30 9.27 1.89
N PHE A 23 -16.04 10.41 1.24
CA PHE A 23 -14.93 11.30 1.52
C PHE A 23 -15.43 12.65 2.01
N SER A 24 -14.83 13.16 3.09
CA SER A 24 -15.16 14.50 3.61
C SER A 24 -14.85 15.59 2.59
N GLU A 25 -15.48 16.76 2.72
CA GLU A 25 -15.24 17.93 1.86
C GLU A 25 -13.76 18.37 1.81
N LYS A 26 -12.97 18.04 2.86
CA LYS A 26 -11.55 18.37 2.94
C LYS A 26 -10.66 17.46 2.11
N PHE A 27 -11.18 16.31 1.67
CA PHE A 27 -10.40 15.35 0.90
C PHE A 27 -10.27 15.83 -0.55
N PRO A 28 -9.04 15.89 -1.13
CA PRO A 28 -8.85 16.40 -2.49
C PRO A 28 -9.62 15.57 -3.53
N LYS A 29 -10.45 16.22 -4.33
CA LYS A 29 -11.22 15.58 -5.42
C LYS A 29 -10.31 14.79 -6.38
N SER A 30 -9.14 15.34 -6.70
CA SER A 30 -8.17 14.68 -7.58
C SER A 30 -7.72 13.32 -7.05
N ASP A 31 -7.58 13.20 -5.71
CA ASP A 31 -7.14 11.96 -5.07
C ASP A 31 -8.26 10.91 -5.07
N ILE A 32 -9.53 11.36 -4.89
CA ILE A 32 -10.71 10.49 -5.01
C ILE A 32 -10.81 9.90 -6.42
N LEU A 33 -10.72 10.75 -7.43
CA LEU A 33 -10.78 10.33 -8.83
C LEU A 33 -9.59 9.44 -9.22
N ASN A 34 -8.39 9.74 -8.68
CA ASN A 34 -7.21 8.90 -8.90
C ASN A 34 -7.35 7.52 -8.22
N GLU A 35 -7.98 7.45 -7.04
CA GLU A 35 -8.27 6.18 -6.36
C GLU A 35 -9.18 5.31 -7.21
N ALA A 36 -10.29 5.85 -7.69
CA ALA A 36 -11.23 5.14 -8.57
C ALA A 36 -10.58 4.71 -9.89
N LEU A 37 -9.77 5.60 -10.49
CA LEU A 37 -9.04 5.32 -11.73
C LEU A 37 -7.99 4.20 -11.54
N ASN A 38 -7.28 4.19 -10.42
CA ASN A 38 -6.36 3.12 -10.08
C ASN A 38 -7.08 1.78 -9.91
N GLN A 39 -8.21 1.78 -9.18
CA GLN A 39 -9.07 0.60 -9.01
C GLN A 39 -9.45 0.03 -10.38
N SER A 40 -10.02 0.84 -11.26
CA SER A 40 -10.43 0.42 -12.62
C SER A 40 -9.26 -0.14 -13.45
N ARG A 41 -8.07 0.49 -13.37
CA ARG A 41 -6.88 0.01 -14.11
C ARG A 41 -6.35 -1.34 -13.60
N VAL A 42 -6.51 -1.59 -12.29
CA VAL A 42 -6.09 -2.86 -11.69
C VAL A 42 -7.13 -3.95 -11.97
N GLU A 43 -8.43 -3.63 -12.06
CA GLU A 43 -9.45 -4.59 -12.48
C GLU A 43 -9.11 -5.28 -13.81
N GLU A 44 -8.57 -4.54 -14.77
CA GLU A 44 -8.16 -5.06 -16.08
C GLU A 44 -7.05 -6.13 -15.99
N THR A 45 -6.37 -6.26 -14.85
CA THR A 45 -5.30 -7.27 -14.65
C THR A 45 -5.83 -8.65 -14.29
N GLY A 46 -7.12 -8.77 -13.96
CA GLY A 46 -7.76 -10.01 -13.50
C GLY A 46 -7.39 -10.40 -12.06
N LEU A 47 -6.80 -9.51 -11.27
CA LEU A 47 -6.60 -9.73 -9.85
C LEU A 47 -7.93 -9.83 -9.10
N PRO A 48 -8.01 -10.60 -8.00
CA PRO A 48 -9.22 -10.70 -7.18
C PRO A 48 -9.42 -9.42 -6.38
N ILE A 49 -10.12 -8.46 -6.96
CA ILE A 49 -10.42 -7.17 -6.33
C ILE A 49 -11.91 -6.86 -6.47
N PRO A 50 -12.50 -6.09 -5.52
CA PRO A 50 -13.90 -5.67 -5.64
C PRO A 50 -14.11 -4.81 -6.88
N ALA A 51 -15.15 -5.10 -7.66
CA ALA A 51 -15.46 -4.34 -8.86
C ALA A 51 -15.87 -2.89 -8.53
N LEU A 52 -15.29 -1.92 -9.24
CA LEU A 52 -15.70 -0.52 -9.18
C LEU A 52 -17.07 -0.37 -9.87
N LYS A 53 -18.05 0.21 -9.17
CA LYS A 53 -19.41 0.39 -9.71
C LYS A 53 -19.69 1.84 -10.13
N SER A 54 -19.33 2.81 -9.28
CA SER A 54 -19.52 4.22 -9.60
C SER A 54 -18.67 5.17 -8.78
N VAL A 55 -18.51 6.39 -9.29
CA VAL A 55 -18.06 7.57 -8.55
C VAL A 55 -19.17 8.59 -8.59
N SER A 56 -19.64 9.07 -7.44
CA SER A 56 -20.82 9.93 -7.35
C SER A 56 -20.69 10.95 -6.21
N VAL A 57 -21.71 11.80 -6.07
CA VAL A 57 -21.87 12.69 -4.91
C VAL A 57 -23.10 12.24 -4.15
N ILE A 58 -22.94 11.93 -2.87
CA ILE A 58 -24.01 11.50 -1.96
C ILE A 58 -24.09 12.51 -0.82
N ASN A 59 -25.23 13.17 -0.65
CA ASN A 59 -25.44 14.21 0.38
C ASN A 59 -24.39 15.33 0.35
N GLY A 60 -23.88 15.69 -0.82
CA GLY A 60 -22.86 16.73 -0.99
C GLY A 60 -21.41 16.23 -0.89
N GLU A 61 -21.17 15.01 -0.47
CA GLU A 61 -19.85 14.40 -0.34
C GLU A 61 -19.52 13.45 -1.49
N TRP A 62 -18.28 13.43 -1.96
CA TRP A 62 -17.81 12.49 -2.96
C TRP A 62 -17.80 11.06 -2.42
N ALA A 63 -18.25 10.12 -3.23
CA ALA A 63 -18.27 8.70 -2.88
C ALA A 63 -17.77 7.83 -4.03
N ILE A 64 -17.07 6.75 -3.67
CA ILE A 64 -16.73 5.63 -4.55
C ILE A 64 -17.55 4.43 -4.10
N THR A 65 -18.33 3.88 -5.02
CA THR A 65 -19.11 2.65 -4.80
C THR A 65 -18.44 1.49 -5.49
N MET A 66 -18.21 0.41 -4.77
CA MET A 66 -17.62 -0.82 -5.26
C MET A 66 -18.40 -2.03 -4.73
N GLU A 67 -18.10 -3.20 -5.24
CA GLU A 67 -18.61 -4.47 -4.71
C GLU A 67 -18.27 -4.60 -3.21
N TYR A 68 -19.25 -5.09 -2.44
CA TYR A 68 -19.01 -5.45 -1.04
C TYR A 68 -18.54 -6.90 -0.95
N VAL A 69 -17.38 -7.11 -0.37
CA VAL A 69 -16.86 -8.44 -0.05
C VAL A 69 -17.17 -8.77 1.40
N GLU A 70 -17.99 -9.79 1.62
CA GLU A 70 -18.31 -10.28 2.96
C GLU A 70 -17.24 -11.24 3.45
N GLY A 71 -16.51 -10.87 4.52
CA GLY A 71 -15.42 -11.68 5.06
C GLY A 71 -14.69 -10.98 6.20
N LYS A 72 -13.57 -11.57 6.61
CA LYS A 72 -12.64 -10.99 7.59
C LYS A 72 -11.38 -10.51 6.90
N THR A 73 -10.77 -9.46 7.43
CA THR A 73 -9.42 -9.12 6.95
C THR A 73 -8.42 -10.18 7.36
N LEU A 74 -7.39 -10.37 6.54
CA LEU A 74 -6.29 -11.30 6.88
C LEU A 74 -5.62 -10.89 8.20
N ALA A 75 -5.57 -9.59 8.51
CA ALA A 75 -5.08 -9.10 9.81
C ALA A 75 -5.91 -9.65 10.97
N GLN A 76 -7.26 -9.61 10.86
CA GLN A 76 -8.15 -10.18 11.89
C GLN A 76 -7.94 -11.69 12.04
N ILE A 77 -7.80 -12.41 10.93
CA ILE A 77 -7.56 -13.85 10.95
C ILE A 77 -6.21 -14.18 11.63
N MET A 78 -5.14 -13.44 11.30
CA MET A 78 -3.83 -13.59 11.95
C MET A 78 -3.88 -13.33 13.47
N ASP A 79 -4.71 -12.37 13.90
CA ASP A 79 -4.87 -12.03 15.33
C ASP A 79 -5.73 -13.07 16.08
N GLU A 80 -6.74 -13.64 15.42
CA GLU A 80 -7.62 -14.66 15.99
C GLU A 80 -6.97 -16.05 16.05
N ASP A 81 -6.03 -16.34 15.15
CA ASP A 81 -5.36 -17.64 15.04
C ASP A 81 -3.82 -17.48 14.98
N PRO A 82 -3.19 -17.04 16.09
CA PRO A 82 -1.75 -16.82 16.14
C PRO A 82 -0.92 -18.09 15.97
N ALA A 83 -1.50 -19.28 16.21
CA ALA A 83 -0.79 -20.54 16.01
C ALA A 83 -0.47 -20.82 14.53
N ASN A 84 -1.25 -20.30 13.61
CA ASN A 84 -1.05 -20.40 12.17
C ASN A 84 -0.51 -19.13 11.52
N PHE A 85 0.01 -18.18 12.31
CA PHE A 85 0.51 -16.89 11.82
C PHE A 85 1.52 -17.02 10.67
N ASP A 86 2.45 -17.95 10.78
CA ASP A 86 3.49 -18.16 9.76
C ASP A 86 2.91 -18.63 8.43
N LYS A 87 1.90 -19.50 8.47
CA LYS A 87 1.17 -19.94 7.28
C LYS A 87 0.48 -18.75 6.61
N TYR A 88 -0.23 -17.92 7.37
CA TYR A 88 -0.90 -16.74 6.83
C TYR A 88 0.08 -15.71 6.27
N LEU A 89 1.26 -15.58 6.88
CA LEU A 89 2.32 -14.70 6.37
C LEU A 89 2.89 -15.22 5.04
N GLU A 90 3.03 -16.53 4.87
CA GLU A 90 3.42 -17.12 3.58
C GLU A 90 2.38 -16.91 2.50
N GLU A 91 1.09 -17.12 2.80
CA GLU A 91 -0.03 -16.85 1.89
C GLU A 91 -0.11 -15.36 1.51
N PHE A 92 0.13 -14.46 2.48
CA PHE A 92 0.22 -13.02 2.24
C PHE A 92 1.32 -12.67 1.24
N VAL A 93 2.50 -13.29 1.37
CA VAL A 93 3.61 -13.06 0.43
C VAL A 93 3.27 -13.60 -0.95
N ASP A 94 2.62 -14.75 -1.06
CA ASP A 94 2.19 -15.32 -2.34
C ASP A 94 1.22 -14.38 -3.07
N LEU A 95 0.25 -13.81 -2.36
CA LEU A 95 -0.66 -12.80 -2.92
C LEU A 95 0.08 -11.54 -3.40
N GLN A 96 1.09 -11.09 -2.67
CA GLN A 96 1.89 -9.92 -3.10
C GLN A 96 2.68 -10.24 -4.37
N ILE A 97 3.24 -11.43 -4.47
CA ILE A 97 3.96 -11.90 -5.67
C ILE A 97 3.00 -11.96 -6.85
N GLU A 98 1.79 -12.50 -6.68
CA GLU A 98 0.76 -12.53 -7.72
C GLU A 98 0.44 -11.13 -8.24
N VAL A 99 0.28 -10.13 -7.35
CA VAL A 99 0.09 -8.72 -7.71
C VAL A 99 1.27 -8.23 -8.56
N GLN A 100 2.49 -8.52 -8.13
CA GLN A 100 3.72 -8.05 -8.77
C GLN A 100 4.03 -8.76 -10.10
N GLU A 101 3.39 -9.87 -10.39
CA GLU A 101 3.45 -10.53 -11.71
C GLU A 101 2.63 -9.80 -12.78
N LYS A 102 1.63 -9.05 -12.36
CA LYS A 102 0.75 -8.30 -13.27
C LYS A 102 1.41 -7.07 -13.86
N LYS A 103 0.85 -6.60 -14.98
CA LYS A 103 1.22 -5.36 -15.66
C LYS A 103 -0.01 -4.51 -15.85
N ALA A 104 0.09 -3.24 -15.46
CA ALA A 104 -0.96 -2.23 -15.66
C ALA A 104 -0.31 -0.93 -16.16
N PRO A 105 -0.01 -0.84 -17.48
CA PRO A 105 0.83 0.22 -18.04
C PRO A 105 0.24 1.63 -17.92
N LEU A 106 -1.06 1.74 -17.64
CA LEU A 106 -1.74 3.00 -17.42
C LEU A 106 -1.62 3.53 -15.99
N LEU A 107 -1.14 2.72 -15.03
CA LEU A 107 -0.86 3.20 -13.68
C LEU A 107 0.26 4.24 -13.69
N ASN A 108 0.20 5.18 -12.75
CA ASN A 108 1.27 6.14 -12.52
C ASN A 108 2.59 5.45 -12.22
N LYS A 109 3.71 6.00 -12.67
CA LYS A 109 5.03 5.45 -12.39
C LYS A 109 5.43 5.66 -10.93
N LEU A 110 5.90 4.61 -10.28
CA LEU A 110 6.33 4.61 -8.87
C LEU A 110 7.42 5.67 -8.62
N LYS A 111 8.45 5.73 -9.46
CA LYS A 111 9.56 6.69 -9.30
C LYS A 111 9.09 8.13 -9.37
N ASP A 112 8.19 8.48 -10.29
CA ASP A 112 7.65 9.82 -10.43
C ASP A 112 6.81 10.20 -9.18
N LYS A 113 6.05 9.25 -8.63
CA LYS A 113 5.29 9.45 -7.38
C LYS A 113 6.23 9.66 -6.20
N MET A 114 7.28 8.85 -6.07
CA MET A 114 8.26 8.98 -4.99
C MET A 114 9.06 10.29 -5.10
N SER A 115 9.48 10.67 -6.30
CA SER A 115 10.18 11.93 -6.55
C SER A 115 9.35 13.15 -6.10
N ARG A 116 8.06 13.20 -6.48
CA ARG A 116 7.16 14.28 -6.00
C ARG A 116 7.02 14.30 -4.48
N LYS A 117 6.93 13.13 -3.84
CA LYS A 117 6.85 13.04 -2.38
C LYS A 117 8.12 13.54 -1.70
N ILE A 118 9.31 13.12 -2.15
CA ILE A 118 10.59 13.61 -1.62
C ILE A 118 10.69 15.13 -1.78
N ALA A 119 10.34 15.66 -2.95
CA ALA A 119 10.34 17.11 -3.19
C ALA A 119 9.44 17.89 -2.22
N SER A 120 8.29 17.29 -1.80
CA SER A 120 7.34 17.92 -0.87
C SER A 120 7.81 17.98 0.59
N LEU A 121 8.93 17.33 0.95
CA LEU A 121 9.43 17.24 2.33
C LEU A 121 10.31 18.42 2.77
N GLY A 122 10.32 19.55 2.03
CA GLY A 122 11.19 20.69 2.33
C GLY A 122 11.07 21.28 3.74
N GLY A 123 9.99 21.02 4.47
CA GLY A 123 9.81 21.42 5.87
C GLY A 123 10.16 20.34 6.89
N GLN A 124 10.54 19.13 6.46
CA GLN A 124 10.82 17.99 7.34
C GLN A 124 12.23 17.41 7.15
N LEU A 125 12.80 17.57 5.95
CA LEU A 125 14.15 17.13 5.60
C LEU A 125 14.90 18.31 4.98
N ASP A 126 16.19 18.42 5.28
CA ASP A 126 17.08 19.42 4.69
C ASP A 126 17.30 19.17 3.18
N ALA A 127 17.95 20.13 2.51
CA ALA A 127 18.15 20.07 1.07
C ALA A 127 19.12 18.95 0.64
N THR A 128 20.14 18.69 1.44
CA THR A 128 21.15 17.65 1.18
C THR A 128 20.52 16.27 1.23
N THR A 129 19.81 15.94 2.30
CA THR A 129 19.10 14.67 2.47
C THR A 129 18.11 14.44 1.32
N ARG A 130 17.34 15.47 0.92
CA ARG A 130 16.42 15.34 -0.23
C ARG A 130 17.15 15.09 -1.55
N TYR A 131 18.28 15.76 -1.77
CA TYR A 131 19.11 15.56 -2.95
C TYR A 131 19.67 14.13 -3.00
N GLU A 132 20.17 13.59 -1.89
CA GLU A 132 20.67 12.22 -1.78
C GLU A 132 19.58 11.19 -2.06
N LEU A 133 18.38 11.39 -1.48
CA LEU A 133 17.21 10.54 -1.76
C LEU A 133 16.81 10.56 -3.24
N HIS A 134 16.84 11.72 -3.90
CA HIS A 134 16.58 11.82 -5.33
C HIS A 134 17.66 11.10 -6.16
N THR A 135 18.93 11.27 -5.82
CA THR A 135 20.05 10.61 -6.50
C THR A 135 19.93 9.09 -6.36
N ARG A 136 19.64 8.59 -5.14
CA ARG A 136 19.39 7.18 -4.89
C ARG A 136 18.18 6.68 -5.69
N LEU A 137 17.06 7.40 -5.68
CA LEU A 137 15.86 7.03 -6.45
C LEU A 137 16.16 6.93 -7.95
N GLU A 138 16.93 7.88 -8.51
CA GLU A 138 17.29 7.85 -9.93
C GLU A 138 18.19 6.65 -10.28
N SER A 139 19.11 6.24 -9.41
CA SER A 139 19.96 5.08 -9.62
C SER A 139 19.22 3.74 -9.59
N MET A 140 18.05 3.68 -8.94
CA MET A 140 17.29 2.43 -8.82
C MET A 140 16.73 1.98 -10.17
N PRO A 141 16.75 0.65 -10.49
CA PRO A 141 16.23 0.11 -11.73
C PRO A 141 14.76 0.42 -11.97
N LYS A 142 14.40 0.72 -13.22
CA LYS A 142 13.02 0.93 -13.67
C LYS A 142 12.39 -0.39 -14.03
N HIS A 143 11.30 -0.74 -13.36
CA HIS A 143 10.45 -1.89 -13.67
C HIS A 143 9.01 -1.43 -13.91
N ASN A 144 8.16 -2.34 -14.39
CA ASN A 144 6.76 -2.08 -14.75
C ASN A 144 5.78 -3.08 -14.09
N LYS A 145 6.14 -3.58 -12.92
CA LYS A 145 5.30 -4.45 -12.11
C LYS A 145 4.18 -3.64 -11.46
N VAL A 146 3.03 -4.25 -11.22
CA VAL A 146 2.01 -3.63 -10.37
C VAL A 146 2.53 -3.59 -8.94
N CYS A 147 2.51 -2.41 -8.35
CA CYS A 147 2.85 -2.14 -6.97
C CYS A 147 1.62 -1.59 -6.27
N HIS A 148 1.17 -2.23 -5.19
CA HIS A 148 0.00 -1.78 -4.43
C HIS A 148 0.28 -0.47 -3.67
N GLY A 149 1.48 -0.35 -3.10
CA GLY A 149 1.92 0.85 -2.38
C GLY A 149 1.39 0.97 -0.94
N ASP A 150 0.52 0.05 -0.52
CA ASP A 150 0.03 -0.09 0.86
C ASP A 150 -0.39 -1.56 1.13
N PHE A 151 0.41 -2.52 0.62
CA PHE A 151 0.12 -3.94 0.77
C PHE A 151 0.36 -4.36 2.22
N ASN A 152 -0.72 -4.64 2.92
CA ASN A 152 -0.72 -5.06 4.32
C ASN A 152 -1.94 -5.97 4.60
N PRO A 153 -1.91 -6.82 5.65
CA PRO A 153 -2.98 -7.78 5.91
C PRO A 153 -4.37 -7.18 6.14
N SER A 154 -4.46 -5.90 6.55
CA SER A 154 -5.75 -5.21 6.70
C SER A 154 -6.39 -4.82 5.37
N ASN A 155 -5.64 -4.86 4.26
CA ASN A 155 -6.09 -4.58 2.91
C ASN A 155 -6.37 -5.87 2.10
N ILE A 156 -6.51 -7.00 2.76
CA ILE A 156 -6.88 -8.29 2.17
C ILE A 156 -8.09 -8.83 2.93
N ILE A 157 -9.20 -9.08 2.23
CA ILE A 157 -10.39 -9.70 2.80
C ILE A 157 -10.42 -11.15 2.34
N ILE A 158 -10.56 -12.07 3.29
CA ILE A 158 -10.82 -13.48 3.03
C ILE A 158 -12.33 -13.70 3.15
N ASP A 159 -12.96 -14.10 2.05
CA ASP A 159 -14.39 -14.37 2.01
C ASP A 159 -14.76 -15.73 2.64
N LYS A 160 -16.05 -16.07 2.64
CA LYS A 160 -16.57 -17.31 3.24
C LYS A 160 -16.07 -18.57 2.54
N GLU A 161 -15.71 -18.46 1.28
CA GLU A 161 -15.16 -19.54 0.44
C GLU A 161 -13.63 -19.66 0.61
N GLY A 162 -13.01 -18.78 1.42
CA GLY A 162 -11.57 -18.73 1.64
C GLY A 162 -10.79 -18.01 0.54
N LYS A 163 -11.47 -17.31 -0.37
CA LYS A 163 -10.83 -16.56 -1.45
C LYS A 163 -10.38 -15.19 -0.94
N ALA A 164 -9.16 -14.79 -1.31
CA ALA A 164 -8.62 -13.48 -1.00
C ALA A 164 -9.11 -12.41 -1.99
N HIS A 165 -9.45 -11.24 -1.46
CA HIS A 165 -9.80 -10.04 -2.23
C HIS A 165 -8.95 -8.87 -1.75
N ILE A 166 -8.19 -8.27 -2.66
CA ILE A 166 -7.25 -7.17 -2.32
C ILE A 166 -7.98 -5.84 -2.51
N ILE A 167 -7.95 -5.00 -1.47
CA ILE A 167 -8.68 -3.72 -1.42
C ILE A 167 -7.74 -2.53 -1.24
N ASP A 168 -8.27 -1.31 -1.41
CA ASP A 168 -7.60 0.00 -1.21
C ASP A 168 -6.41 0.25 -2.14
N TRP A 169 -6.69 0.30 -3.44
CA TRP A 169 -5.72 0.55 -4.51
C TRP A 169 -5.37 2.04 -4.70
N SER A 170 -5.71 2.90 -3.74
CA SER A 170 -5.45 4.35 -3.77
C SER A 170 -3.99 4.71 -4.03
N HIS A 171 -3.06 3.83 -3.68
CA HIS A 171 -1.63 4.03 -3.82
C HIS A 171 -1.00 3.26 -4.98
N ALA A 172 -1.79 2.55 -5.78
CA ALA A 172 -1.30 1.73 -6.88
C ALA A 172 -0.40 2.51 -7.86
N THR A 173 0.65 1.84 -8.31
CA THR A 173 1.61 2.35 -9.29
C THR A 173 2.17 1.20 -10.13
N GLN A 174 2.80 1.52 -11.26
CA GLN A 174 3.69 0.58 -11.93
C GLN A 174 5.14 0.89 -11.54
N GLY A 175 5.91 -0.12 -11.17
CA GLY A 175 7.26 0.11 -10.70
C GLY A 175 8.05 -1.13 -10.35
N ASN A 176 8.94 -0.98 -9.39
CA ASN A 176 9.83 -2.02 -8.92
C ASN A 176 9.20 -2.80 -7.75
N ALA A 177 9.09 -4.12 -7.89
CA ALA A 177 8.54 -5.02 -6.87
C ALA A 177 9.27 -4.90 -5.52
N ALA A 178 10.61 -4.74 -5.54
CA ALA A 178 11.39 -4.58 -4.31
C ALA A 178 11.04 -3.29 -3.54
N ALA A 179 10.62 -2.22 -4.24
CA ALA A 179 10.14 -1.00 -3.58
C ALA A 179 8.80 -1.22 -2.87
N ASP A 180 7.90 -2.00 -3.48
CA ASP A 180 6.63 -2.36 -2.86
C ASP A 180 6.84 -3.30 -1.66
N ALA A 181 7.77 -4.26 -1.77
CA ALA A 181 8.18 -5.12 -0.67
C ALA A 181 8.84 -4.32 0.47
N ALA A 182 9.72 -3.37 0.17
CA ALA A 182 10.31 -2.47 1.17
C ALA A 182 9.21 -1.65 1.89
N ARG A 183 8.18 -1.23 1.16
CA ARG A 183 7.03 -0.54 1.75
C ARG A 183 6.27 -1.45 2.71
N THR A 184 5.98 -2.69 2.34
CA THR A 184 5.33 -3.68 3.20
C THR A 184 6.17 -4.00 4.44
N TYR A 185 7.48 -4.18 4.27
CA TYR A 185 8.42 -4.34 5.39
C TYR A 185 8.33 -3.19 6.41
N LEU A 186 8.37 -1.95 5.90
CA LEU A 186 8.25 -0.75 6.74
C LEU A 186 6.93 -0.71 7.51
N LEU A 187 5.82 -1.11 6.87
CA LEU A 187 4.51 -1.16 7.52
C LEU A 187 4.44 -2.22 8.62
N PHE A 188 5.02 -3.40 8.42
CA PHE A 188 5.13 -4.40 9.48
C PHE A 188 5.96 -3.89 10.64
N ALA A 189 7.11 -3.27 10.39
CA ALA A 189 7.97 -2.71 11.42
C ALA A 189 7.31 -1.58 12.22
N LEU A 190 6.43 -0.79 11.58
CA LEU A 190 5.67 0.29 12.21
C LEU A 190 4.47 -0.22 13.05
N HIS A 191 3.74 -1.22 12.54
CA HIS A 191 2.41 -1.57 13.08
C HIS A 191 2.35 -2.91 13.81
N ARG A 192 3.38 -3.73 13.67
CA ARG A 192 3.57 -4.99 14.41
C ARG A 192 4.86 -4.92 15.21
N ASP A 193 5.91 -5.54 14.70
CA ASP A 193 7.26 -5.44 15.23
C ASP A 193 8.30 -5.77 14.14
N LYS A 194 9.57 -5.52 14.46
CA LYS A 194 10.67 -5.75 13.54
C LYS A 194 10.85 -7.24 13.21
N SER A 195 10.53 -8.16 14.14
CA SER A 195 10.72 -9.59 13.92
C SER A 195 9.74 -10.12 12.86
N VAL A 196 8.50 -9.63 12.86
CA VAL A 196 7.50 -9.93 11.82
C VAL A 196 7.93 -9.34 10.48
N ALA A 197 8.43 -8.11 10.47
CA ALA A 197 8.96 -7.49 9.26
C ALA A 197 10.14 -8.28 8.67
N ASP A 198 11.09 -8.70 9.50
CA ASP A 198 12.23 -9.49 9.08
C ASP A 198 11.79 -10.86 8.52
N LYS A 199 10.87 -11.56 9.19
CA LYS A 199 10.30 -12.83 8.71
C LYS A 199 9.59 -12.67 7.36
N TYR A 200 8.76 -11.63 7.21
CA TYR A 200 8.14 -11.30 5.94
C TYR A 200 9.18 -11.15 4.82
N LEU A 201 10.23 -10.35 5.08
CA LEU A 201 11.25 -10.06 4.09
C LEU A 201 12.04 -11.32 3.70
N ASP A 202 12.33 -12.20 4.67
CA ASP A 202 13.02 -13.47 4.41
C ASP A 202 12.19 -14.39 3.51
N ILE A 203 10.87 -14.50 3.77
CA ILE A 203 9.96 -15.28 2.93
C ILE A 203 9.89 -14.68 1.52
N PHE A 204 9.71 -13.35 1.41
CA PHE A 204 9.64 -12.66 0.12
C PHE A 204 10.92 -12.87 -0.70
N CYS A 205 12.08 -12.62 -0.10
CA CYS A 205 13.37 -12.77 -0.76
C CYS A 205 13.62 -14.20 -1.23
N LYS A 206 13.29 -15.19 -0.40
CA LYS A 206 13.41 -16.62 -0.74
C LYS A 206 12.50 -17.01 -1.91
N LYS A 207 11.22 -16.58 -1.89
CA LYS A 207 10.25 -16.93 -2.94
C LYS A 207 10.51 -16.24 -4.28
N THR A 208 11.11 -15.04 -4.26
CA THR A 208 11.35 -14.23 -5.48
C THR A 208 12.79 -14.26 -5.98
N ASP A 209 13.69 -14.97 -5.30
CA ASP A 209 15.15 -14.94 -5.55
C ASP A 209 15.70 -13.51 -5.58
N THR A 210 15.16 -12.64 -4.72
CA THR A 210 15.56 -11.24 -4.60
C THR A 210 16.53 -11.07 -3.44
N ALA A 211 17.70 -10.48 -3.66
CA ALA A 211 18.64 -10.18 -2.59
C ALA A 211 18.03 -9.24 -1.54
N ARG A 212 18.15 -9.60 -0.25
CA ARG A 212 17.63 -8.78 0.87
C ARG A 212 18.16 -7.35 0.82
N GLN A 213 19.45 -7.17 0.55
CA GLN A 213 20.10 -5.86 0.42
C GLN A 213 19.46 -5.00 -0.69
N TYR A 214 19.02 -5.61 -1.79
CA TYR A 214 18.36 -4.89 -2.86
C TYR A 214 17.00 -4.31 -2.41
N VAL A 215 16.23 -5.06 -1.62
CA VAL A 215 15.00 -4.52 -1.01
C VAL A 215 15.34 -3.42 -0.01
N GLN A 216 16.36 -3.61 0.82
CA GLN A 216 16.79 -2.65 1.83
C GLN A 216 17.26 -1.31 1.23
N GLN A 217 17.84 -1.31 0.03
CA GLN A 217 18.20 -0.07 -0.68
C GLN A 217 17.01 0.86 -0.95
N TRP A 218 15.77 0.32 -0.99
CA TRP A 218 14.55 1.10 -1.14
C TRP A 218 14.04 1.71 0.17
N LEU A 219 14.49 1.22 1.35
CA LEU A 219 13.95 1.64 2.64
C LEU A 219 14.04 3.15 2.90
N PRO A 220 15.15 3.86 2.63
CA PRO A 220 15.22 5.30 2.81
C PRO A 220 14.19 6.05 1.96
N ILE A 221 13.98 5.60 0.71
CA ILE A 221 13.04 6.20 -0.24
C ILE A 221 11.59 5.98 0.22
N VAL A 222 11.25 4.76 0.65
CA VAL A 222 9.88 4.45 1.11
C VAL A 222 9.58 5.06 2.46
N ALA A 223 10.58 5.18 3.36
CA ALA A 223 10.45 5.89 4.63
C ALA A 223 10.18 7.39 4.40
N ALA A 224 10.94 8.04 3.53
CA ALA A 224 10.66 9.41 3.11
C ALA A 224 9.25 9.56 2.50
N SER A 225 8.84 8.60 1.66
CA SER A 225 7.48 8.58 1.10
C SER A 225 6.38 8.45 2.15
N GLN A 226 6.62 7.74 3.27
CA GLN A 226 5.69 7.64 4.40
C GLN A 226 5.69 8.91 5.24
N LEU A 227 6.84 9.54 5.45
CA LEU A 227 7.00 10.75 6.26
C LEU A 227 6.09 11.90 5.79
N VAL A 228 5.75 11.95 4.48
CA VAL A 228 4.78 12.92 3.92
C VAL A 228 3.41 12.86 4.60
N LYS A 229 3.00 11.70 5.14
CA LYS A 229 1.69 11.52 5.79
C LYS A 229 1.59 12.23 7.15
N ARG A 230 2.72 12.61 7.76
CA ARG A 230 2.80 13.30 9.05
C ARG A 230 1.99 12.60 10.15
N ILE A 231 2.12 11.28 10.24
CA ILE A 231 1.42 10.50 11.26
C ILE A 231 2.15 10.71 12.61
N PRO A 232 1.44 11.16 13.66
CA PRO A 232 2.05 11.36 14.96
C PRO A 232 2.72 10.09 15.49
N GLY A 233 3.95 10.22 15.99
CA GLY A 233 4.71 9.11 16.57
C GLY A 233 5.52 8.27 15.57
N GLU A 234 5.36 8.47 14.23
CA GLU A 234 6.14 7.74 13.23
C GLU A 234 7.44 8.48 12.81
N GLU A 235 7.55 9.77 13.10
CA GLU A 235 8.60 10.63 12.52
C GLU A 235 10.03 10.17 12.85
N ASP A 236 10.32 9.93 14.11
CA ASP A 236 11.67 9.53 14.55
C ASP A 236 12.05 8.15 13.99
N PHE A 237 11.10 7.21 14.00
CA PHE A 237 11.31 5.90 13.40
C PHE A 237 11.58 6.00 11.89
N LEU A 238 10.81 6.81 11.17
CA LEU A 238 10.99 7.00 9.72
C LEU A 238 12.31 7.69 9.40
N LYS A 239 12.71 8.70 10.17
CA LYS A 239 14.00 9.38 10.03
C LYS A 239 15.18 8.45 10.25
N SER A 240 15.10 7.51 11.20
CA SER A 240 16.19 6.53 11.42
C SER A 240 16.45 5.63 10.20
N TRP A 241 15.49 5.47 9.29
CA TRP A 241 15.67 4.76 8.02
C TRP A 241 16.18 5.67 6.88
N ILE A 242 16.02 7.00 7.02
CA ILE A 242 16.44 7.98 6.02
C ILE A 242 17.92 8.34 6.24
N ASP A 243 18.33 8.47 7.49
CA ASP A 243 19.68 8.92 7.91
C ASP A 243 20.75 7.82 7.77
N VAL A 244 20.41 6.68 7.22
CA VAL A 244 21.38 5.61 6.98
C VAL A 244 22.31 6.02 5.85
N VAL A 245 23.39 6.67 6.24
CA VAL A 245 24.57 6.91 5.43
C VAL A 245 25.31 5.58 5.32
N ASP A 246 25.52 5.12 4.09
CA ASP A 246 26.38 4.00 3.68
C ASP A 246 25.96 2.56 4.06
N TYR A 247 25.48 1.86 3.05
CA TYR A 247 25.69 0.42 2.91
C TYR A 247 26.60 0.14 1.71
#